data_88c285f45342e1a09929ef3a0ce1fc53
#
_entry.id   88c285f45342e1a09929ef3a0ce1fc53
#
_cell.length_a   1.000
_cell.length_b   1.000
_cell.length_c   1.000
_cell.angle_alpha   90.00
_cell.angle_beta   90.00
_cell.angle_gamma   90.00
#
_symmetry.space_group_name_H-M   'P 1'
#
loop_
_entity.id
_entity.type
_entity.pdbx_description
1 polymer ?
#
loop_
_entity_poly.entity_id
_entity_poly.type
_entity_poly.pdbx_seq_one_letter_code
_entity_poly.pdbx_strand_id
1 'polypeptide(L)'
;MRPLLALLALALAAAPAAAEERVDLELALAVDASFSVDEAEFRLQMDGVAAAFRDPEIQEAIASGPIGAIAVALVVWAEPTIPKDLGPWMRIAGPADAEAFARLVESFPRRVSGGTGVGSGIGAAARWMGRNGYAGTRKVIDVSGDGKETPARDYVVLLPQARAMADSLGITVNGLAILNEEPELDRYYREEVATGFGSFVMTAETMADFPDAMRRKLKREIEHKPEVARALR
;
A
#
# COMPACT_ATOMS: atom_id res chain seq x y z
N MET A 1 44.97 24.98 48.58
CA MET A 1 43.90 23.96 48.46
C MET A 1 43.23 24.23 47.13
N ARG A 2 43.41 23.38 46.13
CA ARG A 2 42.78 23.45 44.82
C ARG A 2 41.69 22.38 44.73
N PRO A 3 40.43 22.65 44.38
CA PRO A 3 39.44 21.62 44.19
C PRO A 3 39.63 20.97 42.80
N LEU A 4 39.74 19.65 42.79
CA LEU A 4 39.61 18.78 41.60
C LEU A 4 38.14 18.75 41.17
N LEU A 5 37.85 19.29 39.99
CA LEU A 5 36.58 19.03 39.29
C LEU A 5 36.70 17.68 38.59
N ALA A 6 35.98 16.70 39.09
CA ALA A 6 35.78 15.43 38.38
C ALA A 6 34.73 15.62 37.28
N LEU A 7 35.13 15.59 36.01
CA LEU A 7 34.22 15.51 34.86
C LEU A 7 33.66 14.07 34.79
N LEU A 8 32.38 13.92 35.07
CA LEU A 8 31.63 12.68 34.86
C LEU A 8 31.22 12.62 33.40
N ALA A 9 31.93 11.88 32.56
CA ALA A 9 31.55 11.64 31.16
C ALA A 9 30.39 10.63 31.11
N LEU A 10 29.19 11.12 30.85
CA LEU A 10 28.01 10.30 30.62
C LEU A 10 28.12 9.69 29.22
N ALA A 11 28.56 8.45 29.10
CA ALA A 11 28.54 7.69 27.87
C ALA A 11 27.07 7.35 27.52
N LEU A 12 26.47 8.09 26.58
CA LEU A 12 25.20 7.71 25.94
C LEU A 12 25.48 6.45 25.11
N ALA A 13 25.12 5.29 25.63
CA ALA A 13 25.07 4.07 24.84
C ALA A 13 23.93 4.22 23.81
N ALA A 14 24.29 4.47 22.54
CA ALA A 14 23.35 4.39 21.44
C ALA A 14 22.88 2.95 21.36
N ALA A 15 21.59 2.69 21.67
CA ALA A 15 20.99 1.39 21.42
C ALA A 15 21.13 1.08 19.91
N PRO A 16 21.56 -0.13 19.52
CA PRO A 16 21.63 -0.49 18.12
C PRO A 16 20.23 -0.33 17.51
N ALA A 17 20.10 0.41 16.42
CA ALA A 17 18.87 0.43 15.64
C ALA A 17 18.55 -1.02 15.26
N ALA A 18 17.34 -1.47 15.56
CA ALA A 18 16.91 -2.80 15.15
C ALA A 18 17.06 -2.91 13.63
N ALA A 19 17.75 -3.95 13.14
CA ALA A 19 17.91 -4.17 11.72
C ALA A 19 16.54 -4.41 11.10
N GLU A 20 16.27 -3.75 9.97
CA GLU A 20 15.02 -3.96 9.22
C GLU A 20 14.92 -5.43 8.77
N GLU A 21 13.72 -5.99 8.88
CA GLU A 21 13.45 -7.36 8.48
C GLU A 21 13.30 -7.45 6.96
N ARG A 22 14.09 -8.33 6.32
CA ARG A 22 14.07 -8.47 4.85
C ARG A 22 12.84 -9.22 4.35
N VAL A 23 12.24 -8.68 3.28
CA VAL A 23 11.11 -9.27 2.56
C VAL A 23 11.27 -9.07 1.05
N ASP A 24 10.55 -9.87 0.24
CA ASP A 24 10.57 -9.74 -1.21
C ASP A 24 9.82 -8.50 -1.70
N LEU A 25 8.78 -8.11 -0.97
CA LEU A 25 7.88 -7.01 -1.32
C LEU A 25 7.36 -6.32 -0.05
N GLU A 26 7.40 -5.00 -0.01
CA GLU A 26 6.57 -4.19 0.87
C GLU A 26 5.35 -3.72 0.06
N LEU A 27 4.14 -4.06 0.51
CA LEU A 27 2.87 -3.78 -0.18
C LEU A 27 1.92 -3.01 0.72
N ALA A 28 1.60 -1.78 0.35
CA ALA A 28 0.54 -1.01 0.99
C ALA A 28 -0.73 -1.09 0.12
N LEU A 29 -1.79 -1.67 0.64
CA LEU A 29 -3.10 -1.74 0.01
C LEU A 29 -3.89 -0.48 0.40
N ALA A 30 -3.98 0.47 -0.51
CA ALA A 30 -4.67 1.75 -0.32
C ALA A 30 -6.08 1.66 -0.89
N VAL A 31 -7.07 1.43 -0.02
CA VAL A 31 -8.46 1.13 -0.37
C VAL A 31 -9.35 2.35 -0.16
N ASP A 32 -10.18 2.65 -1.15
CA ASP A 32 -11.12 3.77 -1.14
C ASP A 32 -12.32 3.54 -0.19
N ALA A 33 -12.62 4.57 0.57
CA ALA A 33 -13.82 4.68 1.41
C ALA A 33 -14.50 6.05 1.24
N SER A 34 -14.34 6.69 0.06
CA SER A 34 -14.99 7.96 -0.28
C SER A 34 -16.51 7.82 -0.38
N PHE A 35 -17.22 8.93 -0.61
CA PHE A 35 -18.68 8.94 -0.61
C PHE A 35 -19.32 8.11 -1.73
N SER A 36 -18.64 7.89 -2.85
CA SER A 36 -19.09 7.03 -3.94
C SER A 36 -19.15 5.56 -3.54
N VAL A 37 -18.31 5.14 -2.60
CA VAL A 37 -18.29 3.77 -2.05
C VAL A 37 -19.26 3.68 -0.88
N ASP A 38 -20.33 2.92 -1.01
CA ASP A 38 -21.25 2.66 0.10
C ASP A 38 -20.71 1.63 1.11
N GLU A 39 -21.48 1.34 2.19
CA GLU A 39 -21.03 0.39 3.22
C GLU A 39 -20.96 -1.05 2.70
N ALA A 40 -21.85 -1.45 1.80
CA ALA A 40 -21.85 -2.79 1.21
C ALA A 40 -20.68 -2.95 0.24
N GLU A 41 -20.40 -1.94 -0.54
CA GLU A 41 -19.27 -1.88 -1.46
C GLU A 41 -17.92 -1.87 -0.71
N PHE A 42 -17.83 -1.10 0.38
CA PHE A 42 -16.66 -1.15 1.24
C PHE A 42 -16.43 -2.55 1.82
N ARG A 43 -17.50 -3.22 2.31
CA ARG A 43 -17.40 -4.62 2.76
C ARG A 43 -16.95 -5.55 1.64
N LEU A 44 -17.48 -5.38 0.44
CA LEU A 44 -17.09 -6.19 -0.72
C LEU A 44 -15.60 -6.04 -1.07
N GLN A 45 -15.06 -4.82 -0.96
CA GLN A 45 -13.61 -4.58 -1.12
C GLN A 45 -12.81 -5.32 -0.05
N MET A 46 -13.19 -5.19 1.24
CA MET A 46 -12.48 -5.87 2.33
C MET A 46 -12.53 -7.39 2.19
N ASP A 47 -13.71 -7.94 1.91
CA ASP A 47 -13.89 -9.37 1.71
C ASP A 47 -13.11 -9.89 0.49
N GLY A 48 -13.05 -9.08 -0.59
CA GLY A 48 -12.26 -9.38 -1.78
C GLY A 48 -10.75 -9.42 -1.51
N VAL A 49 -10.23 -8.47 -0.73
CA VAL A 49 -8.82 -8.47 -0.31
C VAL A 49 -8.56 -9.69 0.59
N ALA A 50 -9.40 -9.94 1.59
CA ALA A 50 -9.25 -11.08 2.50
C ALA A 50 -9.26 -12.43 1.76
N ALA A 51 -10.21 -12.59 0.83
CA ALA A 51 -10.32 -13.80 -0.01
C ALA A 51 -9.07 -14.00 -0.87
N ALA A 52 -8.51 -12.92 -1.43
CA ALA A 52 -7.29 -13.01 -2.24
C ALA A 52 -6.09 -13.51 -1.42
N PHE A 53 -5.92 -13.10 -0.16
CA PHE A 53 -4.83 -13.62 0.68
C PHE A 53 -5.05 -15.08 1.14
N ARG A 54 -6.30 -15.57 1.13
CA ARG A 54 -6.61 -16.99 1.35
C ARG A 54 -6.42 -17.85 0.11
N ASP A 55 -6.31 -17.24 -1.07
CA ASP A 55 -6.15 -17.97 -2.32
C ASP A 55 -4.80 -18.72 -2.34
N PRO A 56 -4.79 -20.04 -2.62
CA PRO A 56 -3.57 -20.84 -2.69
C PRO A 56 -2.56 -20.32 -3.72
N GLU A 57 -3.01 -19.75 -4.85
CA GLU A 57 -2.11 -19.21 -5.87
C GLU A 57 -1.37 -17.96 -5.37
N ILE A 58 -2.01 -17.12 -4.55
CA ILE A 58 -1.37 -15.97 -3.92
C ILE A 58 -0.34 -16.45 -2.88
N GLN A 59 -0.69 -17.44 -2.07
CA GLN A 59 0.22 -18.00 -1.06
C GLN A 59 1.44 -18.67 -1.71
N GLU A 60 1.23 -19.40 -2.81
CA GLU A 60 2.32 -19.98 -3.59
C GLU A 60 3.21 -18.91 -4.24
N ALA A 61 2.62 -17.84 -4.79
CA ALA A 61 3.36 -16.71 -5.35
C ALA A 61 4.26 -16.06 -4.29
N ILE A 62 3.76 -15.87 -3.07
CA ILE A 62 4.57 -15.35 -1.94
C ILE A 62 5.72 -16.31 -1.61
N ALA A 63 5.40 -17.60 -1.44
CA ALA A 63 6.38 -18.61 -1.04
C ALA A 63 7.47 -18.83 -2.11
N SER A 64 7.17 -18.56 -3.39
CA SER A 64 8.12 -18.72 -4.51
C SER A 64 9.13 -17.58 -4.63
N GLY A 65 9.02 -16.52 -3.87
CA GLY A 65 9.97 -15.41 -3.83
C GLY A 65 11.33 -15.85 -3.27
N PRO A 66 12.42 -15.10 -3.54
CA PRO A 66 13.76 -15.42 -3.04
C PRO A 66 13.86 -15.48 -1.51
N ILE A 67 13.04 -14.71 -0.79
CA ILE A 67 12.95 -14.70 0.68
C ILE A 67 11.74 -15.55 1.13
N GLY A 68 10.72 -15.64 0.28
CA GLY A 68 9.47 -16.35 0.56
C GLY A 68 8.58 -15.60 1.54
N ALA A 69 8.68 -14.28 1.59
CA ALA A 69 7.88 -13.45 2.48
C ALA A 69 7.66 -12.05 1.91
N ILE A 70 6.48 -11.47 2.21
CA ILE A 70 6.14 -10.08 1.94
C ILE A 70 5.72 -9.37 3.23
N ALA A 71 5.83 -8.04 3.26
CA ALA A 71 5.23 -7.21 4.30
C ALA A 71 4.04 -6.48 3.71
N VAL A 72 2.89 -6.53 4.37
CA VAL A 72 1.64 -5.93 3.88
C VAL A 72 1.01 -5.05 4.94
N ALA A 73 0.43 -3.93 4.54
CA ALA A 73 -0.43 -3.10 5.37
C ALA A 73 -1.66 -2.61 4.60
N LEU A 74 -2.77 -2.42 5.33
CA LEU A 74 -3.97 -1.77 4.81
C LEU A 74 -3.91 -0.27 5.10
N VAL A 75 -4.32 0.54 4.13
CA VAL A 75 -4.48 1.99 4.25
C VAL A 75 -5.86 2.35 3.72
N VAL A 76 -6.82 2.66 4.59
CA VAL A 76 -8.15 3.11 4.16
C VAL A 76 -8.16 4.62 4.05
N TRP A 77 -8.53 5.13 2.88
CA TRP A 77 -8.50 6.55 2.57
C TRP A 77 -9.84 7.06 2.03
N ALA A 78 -10.10 8.35 2.20
CA ALA A 78 -11.24 9.08 1.66
C ALA A 78 -10.88 10.56 1.54
N GLU A 79 -11.61 11.45 2.19
CA GLU A 79 -11.43 12.91 2.20
C GLU A 79 -9.94 13.32 2.35
N PRO A 80 -9.41 14.21 1.48
CA PRO A 80 -8.01 14.62 1.51
C PRO A 80 -7.53 15.18 2.86
N THR A 81 -8.39 15.91 3.57
CA THR A 81 -8.08 16.59 4.83
C THR A 81 -8.19 15.72 6.07
N ILE A 82 -8.83 14.55 5.98
CA ILE A 82 -9.02 13.62 7.09
C ILE A 82 -7.83 12.66 7.19
N PRO A 83 -7.31 12.34 8.40
CA PRO A 83 -6.31 11.30 8.58
C PRO A 83 -6.77 9.97 8.01
N LYS A 84 -5.87 9.23 7.39
CA LYS A 84 -6.15 7.91 6.83
C LYS A 84 -6.13 6.87 7.95
N ASP A 85 -6.96 5.82 7.80
CA ASP A 85 -6.95 4.68 8.72
C ASP A 85 -5.83 3.72 8.30
N LEU A 86 -4.84 3.58 9.18
CA LEU A 86 -3.64 2.78 8.91
C LEU A 86 -3.69 1.48 9.69
N GLY A 87 -3.74 0.36 8.98
CA GLY A 87 -3.54 -0.96 9.57
C GLY A 87 -2.09 -1.21 9.94
N PRO A 88 -1.81 -2.15 10.84
CA PRO A 88 -0.44 -2.55 11.15
C PRO A 88 0.23 -3.18 9.92
N TRP A 89 1.55 -3.04 9.83
CA TRP A 89 2.34 -3.84 8.92
C TRP A 89 2.42 -5.27 9.44
N MET A 90 2.19 -6.23 8.57
CA MET A 90 2.26 -7.65 8.88
C MET A 90 3.16 -8.37 7.87
N ARG A 91 4.06 -9.21 8.38
CA ARG A 91 4.82 -10.12 7.54
C ARG A 91 3.97 -11.34 7.20
N ILE A 92 3.97 -11.72 5.93
CA ILE A 92 3.29 -12.93 5.43
C ILE A 92 4.34 -13.83 4.80
N ALA A 93 4.51 -15.02 5.37
CA ALA A 93 5.45 -16.04 4.88
C ALA A 93 4.78 -17.42 4.74
N GLY A 94 3.49 -17.52 5.05
CA GLY A 94 2.77 -18.76 4.93
C GLY A 94 1.26 -18.61 5.20
N PRO A 95 0.50 -19.73 5.10
CA PRO A 95 -0.96 -19.71 5.19
C PRO A 95 -1.51 -19.15 6.51
N ALA A 96 -0.82 -19.40 7.62
CA ALA A 96 -1.26 -18.89 8.93
C ALA A 96 -1.19 -17.36 9.02
N ASP A 97 -0.11 -16.76 8.47
CA ASP A 97 0.05 -15.31 8.42
C ASP A 97 -0.96 -14.69 7.46
N ALA A 98 -1.16 -15.32 6.29
CA ALA A 98 -2.15 -14.89 5.31
C ALA A 98 -3.58 -14.90 5.89
N GLU A 99 -3.94 -15.94 6.65
CA GLU A 99 -5.22 -16.00 7.36
C GLU A 99 -5.34 -14.95 8.46
N ALA A 100 -4.26 -14.68 9.19
CA ALA A 100 -4.26 -13.63 10.22
C ALA A 100 -4.47 -12.24 9.59
N PHE A 101 -3.84 -11.95 8.45
CA PHE A 101 -4.04 -10.72 7.70
C PHE A 101 -5.45 -10.63 7.13
N ALA A 102 -5.98 -11.72 6.54
CA ALA A 102 -7.33 -11.78 6.01
C ALA A 102 -8.37 -11.44 7.09
N ARG A 103 -8.26 -12.01 8.29
CA ARG A 103 -9.15 -11.68 9.42
C ARG A 103 -9.02 -10.22 9.87
N LEU A 104 -7.81 -9.67 9.87
CA LEU A 104 -7.60 -8.24 10.17
C LEU A 104 -8.37 -7.38 9.17
N VAL A 105 -8.24 -7.68 7.86
CA VAL A 105 -8.93 -6.93 6.80
C VAL A 105 -10.46 -7.03 6.93
N GLU A 106 -11.01 -8.23 7.11
CA GLU A 106 -12.46 -8.45 7.29
C GLU A 106 -13.02 -7.68 8.49
N SER A 107 -12.24 -7.58 9.56
CA SER A 107 -12.67 -6.86 10.78
C SER A 107 -12.34 -5.37 10.75
N PHE A 108 -11.69 -4.88 9.68
CA PHE A 108 -11.24 -3.49 9.64
C PHE A 108 -12.44 -2.54 9.51
N PRO A 109 -12.60 -1.60 10.45
CA PRO A 109 -13.79 -0.73 10.45
C PRO A 109 -13.62 0.40 9.43
N ARG A 110 -14.73 0.84 8.83
CA ARG A 110 -14.80 2.06 8.04
C ARG A 110 -14.92 3.27 8.97
N ARG A 111 -13.82 3.96 9.24
CA ARG A 111 -13.82 5.16 10.11
C ARG A 111 -13.66 6.46 9.32
N VAL A 112 -13.37 6.36 8.03
CA VAL A 112 -13.17 7.51 7.15
C VAL A 112 -14.21 7.51 6.04
N SER A 113 -14.61 8.69 5.60
CA SER A 113 -15.53 8.93 4.49
C SER A 113 -15.29 10.35 3.98
N GLY A 114 -15.95 10.76 2.92
CA GLY A 114 -15.85 12.12 2.39
C GLY A 114 -15.48 12.12 0.92
N GLY A 115 -14.82 13.17 0.47
CA GLY A 115 -14.36 13.30 -0.90
C GLY A 115 -13.27 12.29 -1.26
N THR A 116 -12.88 12.27 -2.52
CA THR A 116 -11.91 11.33 -3.08
C THR A 116 -10.51 11.93 -3.03
N GLY A 117 -9.67 11.47 -2.12
CA GLY A 117 -8.32 11.99 -1.87
C GLY A 117 -7.22 11.01 -2.26
N VAL A 118 -7.14 10.64 -3.54
CA VAL A 118 -6.17 9.67 -4.07
C VAL A 118 -4.73 10.05 -3.71
N GLY A 119 -4.34 11.30 -3.99
CA GLY A 119 -3.00 11.81 -3.68
C GLY A 119 -2.68 11.77 -2.19
N SER A 120 -3.65 12.13 -1.33
CA SER A 120 -3.45 12.07 0.12
C SER A 120 -3.37 10.63 0.63
N GLY A 121 -4.09 9.68 0.02
CA GLY A 121 -4.02 8.25 0.28
C GLY A 121 -2.65 7.68 -0.05
N ILE A 122 -2.14 7.92 -1.26
CA ILE A 122 -0.79 7.53 -1.70
C ILE A 122 0.28 8.14 -0.78
N GLY A 123 0.17 9.44 -0.48
CA GLY A 123 1.12 10.11 0.40
C GLY A 123 1.13 9.56 1.83
N ALA A 124 -0.02 9.12 2.34
CA ALA A 124 -0.10 8.45 3.64
C ALA A 124 0.55 7.06 3.60
N ALA A 125 0.25 6.26 2.57
CA ALA A 125 0.85 4.95 2.36
C ALA A 125 2.37 5.03 2.24
N ALA A 126 2.90 5.97 1.45
CA ALA A 126 4.34 6.18 1.28
C ALA A 126 5.03 6.54 2.60
N ARG A 127 4.46 7.44 3.40
CA ARG A 127 4.99 7.78 4.73
C ARG A 127 4.91 6.62 5.71
N TRP A 128 3.86 5.80 5.63
CA TRP A 128 3.67 4.64 6.49
C TRP A 128 4.69 3.54 6.16
N MET A 129 4.98 3.34 4.87
CA MET A 129 6.00 2.43 4.38
C MET A 129 7.41 2.79 4.90
N GLY A 130 7.73 4.07 5.00
CA GLY A 130 9.03 4.54 5.53
C GLY A 130 9.24 4.32 7.04
N ARG A 131 8.30 3.69 7.76
CA ARG A 131 8.33 3.50 9.23
C ARG A 131 7.93 2.09 9.66
N ASN A 132 8.02 1.12 8.76
CA ASN A 132 7.46 -0.21 8.96
C ASN A 132 8.42 -1.24 9.55
N GLY A 133 9.73 -0.96 9.59
CA GLY A 133 10.75 -1.89 10.09
C GLY A 133 11.11 -3.01 9.11
N TYR A 134 10.64 -2.92 7.86
CA TYR A 134 10.96 -3.88 6.79
C TYR A 134 11.90 -3.30 5.74
N ALA A 135 12.68 -4.17 5.10
CA ALA A 135 13.52 -3.87 3.95
C ALA A 135 13.11 -4.75 2.77
N GLY A 136 12.13 -4.28 2.01
CA GLY A 136 11.64 -4.96 0.81
C GLY A 136 12.56 -4.79 -0.38
N THR A 137 12.75 -5.86 -1.14
CA THR A 137 13.44 -5.78 -2.43
C THR A 137 12.69 -4.86 -3.41
N ARG A 138 11.38 -4.81 -3.28
CA ARG A 138 10.47 -3.90 -4.01
C ARG A 138 9.50 -3.25 -3.03
N LYS A 139 9.03 -2.05 -3.40
CA LYS A 139 8.03 -1.30 -2.65
C LYS A 139 6.88 -0.93 -3.57
N VAL A 140 5.67 -1.32 -3.20
CA VAL A 140 4.47 -1.10 -4.02
C VAL A 140 3.34 -0.51 -3.17
N ILE A 141 2.69 0.49 -3.72
CA ILE A 141 1.37 0.96 -3.26
C ILE A 141 0.35 0.51 -4.28
N ASP A 142 -0.59 -0.31 -3.87
CA ASP A 142 -1.77 -0.73 -4.62
C ASP A 142 -2.93 0.21 -4.27
N VAL A 143 -3.35 1.06 -5.22
CA VAL A 143 -4.45 2.01 -5.02
C VAL A 143 -5.69 1.51 -5.73
N SER A 144 -6.75 1.26 -4.97
CA SER A 144 -8.08 0.93 -5.52
C SER A 144 -9.08 2.04 -5.22
N GLY A 145 -9.96 2.33 -6.19
CA GLY A 145 -11.03 3.32 -6.04
C GLY A 145 -11.90 3.43 -7.29
N ASP A 146 -13.05 4.10 -7.15
CA ASP A 146 -14.09 4.28 -8.18
C ASP A 146 -14.22 5.72 -8.67
N GLY A 147 -13.36 6.65 -8.17
CA GLY A 147 -13.45 8.07 -8.49
C GLY A 147 -12.12 8.75 -8.78
N LYS A 148 -12.21 9.93 -9.40
CA LYS A 148 -11.09 10.84 -9.62
C LYS A 148 -10.84 11.69 -8.39
N GLU A 149 -9.61 12.22 -8.25
CA GLU A 149 -9.26 13.17 -7.20
C GLU A 149 -10.27 14.31 -7.11
N THR A 150 -10.83 14.53 -5.94
CA THR A 150 -11.68 15.72 -5.68
C THR A 150 -10.82 16.99 -5.83
N PRO A 151 -11.37 18.11 -6.32
CA PRO A 151 -10.63 19.36 -6.44
C PRO A 151 -9.90 19.73 -5.14
N ALA A 152 -8.64 20.14 -5.29
CA ALA A 152 -7.75 20.41 -4.19
C ALA A 152 -8.29 21.49 -3.24
N ARG A 153 -8.09 21.27 -1.94
CA ARG A 153 -8.22 22.26 -0.88
C ARG A 153 -6.83 22.60 -0.33
N ASP A 154 -6.70 23.68 0.41
CA ASP A 154 -5.45 24.06 1.05
C ASP A 154 -4.95 22.95 2.00
N TYR A 155 -3.62 22.81 2.10
CA TYR A 155 -2.93 21.90 3.02
C TYR A 155 -3.12 20.39 2.81
N VAL A 156 -3.41 19.94 1.58
CA VAL A 156 -3.47 18.53 1.23
C VAL A 156 -2.31 18.12 0.34
N VAL A 157 -1.99 16.82 0.34
CA VAL A 157 -1.04 16.25 -0.61
C VAL A 157 -1.77 16.04 -1.94
N LEU A 158 -1.39 16.82 -2.95
CA LEU A 158 -1.93 16.68 -4.30
C LEU A 158 -1.37 15.44 -4.99
N LEU A 159 -2.11 14.90 -5.93
CA LEU A 159 -1.72 13.68 -6.65
C LEU A 159 -0.33 13.80 -7.34
N PRO A 160 0.05 14.88 -8.03
CA PRO A 160 1.40 15.02 -8.57
C PRO A 160 2.50 15.01 -7.48
N GLN A 161 2.22 15.58 -6.31
CA GLN A 161 3.15 15.58 -5.18
C GLN A 161 3.31 14.19 -4.58
N ALA A 162 2.21 13.42 -4.48
CA ALA A 162 2.22 12.05 -3.99
C ALA A 162 3.01 11.13 -4.92
N ARG A 163 2.84 11.27 -6.24
CA ARG A 163 3.63 10.55 -7.25
C ARG A 163 5.12 10.87 -7.15
N ALA A 164 5.47 12.16 -7.09
CA ALA A 164 6.85 12.58 -6.92
C ALA A 164 7.47 12.05 -5.61
N MET A 165 6.70 11.99 -4.53
CA MET A 165 7.13 11.37 -3.27
C MET A 165 7.38 9.87 -3.45
N ALA A 166 6.45 9.14 -4.05
CA ALA A 166 6.60 7.71 -4.31
C ALA A 166 7.85 7.43 -5.17
N ASP A 167 8.02 8.16 -6.27
CA ASP A 167 9.19 8.03 -7.16
C ASP A 167 10.51 8.30 -6.42
N SER A 168 10.56 9.35 -5.57
CA SER A 168 11.75 9.68 -4.78
C SER A 168 12.14 8.62 -3.76
N LEU A 169 11.17 7.80 -3.33
CA LEU A 169 11.34 6.71 -2.37
C LEU A 169 11.51 5.34 -3.05
N GLY A 170 11.54 5.31 -4.39
CA GLY A 170 11.61 4.07 -5.16
C GLY A 170 10.36 3.19 -5.03
N ILE A 171 9.21 3.80 -4.76
CA ILE A 171 7.92 3.12 -4.61
C ILE A 171 7.20 3.12 -5.96
N THR A 172 6.76 1.95 -6.41
CA THR A 172 5.85 1.81 -7.55
C THR A 172 4.41 1.97 -7.08
N VAL A 173 3.62 2.78 -7.77
CA VAL A 173 2.17 2.93 -7.53
C VAL A 173 1.42 2.25 -8.66
N ASN A 174 0.66 1.21 -8.33
CA ASN A 174 -0.26 0.54 -9.25
C ASN A 174 -1.71 0.93 -8.94
N GLY A 175 -2.59 0.83 -9.94
CA GLY A 175 -4.00 1.17 -9.80
C GLY A 175 -4.93 -0.02 -10.04
N LEU A 176 -6.05 -0.07 -9.29
CA LEU A 176 -7.24 -0.82 -9.61
C LEU A 176 -8.40 0.16 -9.75
N ALA A 177 -8.78 0.47 -10.98
CA ALA A 177 -9.88 1.37 -11.29
C ALA A 177 -11.19 0.60 -11.35
N ILE A 178 -12.18 1.00 -10.54
CA ILE A 178 -13.53 0.42 -10.54
C ILE A 178 -14.44 1.35 -11.37
N LEU A 179 -15.00 0.83 -12.45
CA LEU A 179 -15.59 1.66 -13.51
C LEU A 179 -17.10 1.94 -13.34
N ASN A 180 -17.70 1.54 -12.21
CA ASN A 180 -19.14 1.72 -11.98
C ASN A 180 -19.62 3.18 -12.04
N GLU A 181 -18.84 4.14 -11.56
CA GLU A 181 -19.20 5.57 -11.53
C GLU A 181 -18.56 6.36 -12.71
N GLU A 182 -17.33 6.02 -13.07
CA GLU A 182 -16.51 6.74 -14.05
C GLU A 182 -15.97 5.79 -15.14
N PRO A 183 -16.62 5.66 -16.29
CA PRO A 183 -16.23 4.69 -17.34
C PRO A 183 -14.81 4.87 -17.90
N GLU A 184 -14.21 6.06 -17.81
CA GLU A 184 -12.85 6.35 -18.26
C GLU A 184 -11.84 6.45 -17.11
N LEU A 185 -12.17 5.92 -15.93
CA LEU A 185 -11.33 6.00 -14.76
C LEU A 185 -9.99 5.28 -14.95
N ASP A 186 -9.98 4.22 -15.72
CA ASP A 186 -8.77 3.46 -16.06
C ASP A 186 -7.74 4.32 -16.82
N ARG A 187 -8.19 5.20 -17.71
CA ARG A 187 -7.31 6.16 -18.38
C ARG A 187 -6.74 7.16 -17.38
N TYR A 188 -7.60 7.74 -16.54
CA TYR A 188 -7.17 8.66 -15.49
C TYR A 188 -6.14 8.01 -14.54
N TYR A 189 -6.38 6.76 -14.12
CA TYR A 189 -5.44 6.04 -13.27
C TYR A 189 -4.10 5.78 -13.97
N ARG A 190 -4.09 5.48 -15.27
CA ARG A 190 -2.85 5.32 -16.04
C ARG A 190 -2.05 6.62 -16.18
N GLU A 191 -2.73 7.73 -16.41
CA GLU A 191 -2.10 9.03 -16.69
C GLU A 191 -1.70 9.76 -15.41
N GLU A 192 -2.55 9.74 -14.40
CA GLU A 192 -2.44 10.60 -13.23
C GLU A 192 -2.08 9.85 -11.92
N VAL A 193 -2.41 8.55 -11.77
CA VAL A 193 -2.23 7.81 -10.52
C VAL A 193 -1.00 6.92 -10.54
N ALA A 194 -0.91 6.02 -11.53
CA ALA A 194 0.17 5.06 -11.62
C ALA A 194 1.52 5.75 -11.89
N THR A 195 2.57 5.32 -11.16
CA THR A 195 3.93 5.84 -11.35
C THR A 195 4.97 4.82 -10.88
N GLY A 196 6.23 5.04 -11.27
CA GLY A 196 7.33 4.14 -10.95
C GLY A 196 7.55 3.06 -12.00
N PHE A 197 8.69 2.36 -11.88
CA PHE A 197 9.11 1.37 -12.86
C PHE A 197 8.18 0.16 -12.90
N GLY A 198 7.65 -0.14 -14.10
CA GLY A 198 6.75 -1.26 -14.31
C GLY A 198 5.36 -1.09 -13.72
N SER A 199 4.97 0.14 -13.35
CA SER A 199 3.61 0.44 -12.88
C SER A 199 2.54 0.05 -13.89
N PHE A 200 1.38 -0.34 -13.41
CA PHE A 200 0.26 -0.76 -14.24
C PHE A 200 -1.09 -0.41 -13.60
N VAL A 201 -2.11 -0.43 -14.41
CA VAL A 201 -3.51 -0.29 -13.98
C VAL A 201 -4.30 -1.50 -14.45
N MET A 202 -5.11 -2.04 -13.57
CA MET A 202 -6.15 -3.03 -13.87
C MET A 202 -7.53 -2.44 -13.62
N THR A 203 -8.56 -3.05 -14.16
CA THR A 203 -9.94 -2.61 -14.04
C THR A 203 -10.82 -3.69 -13.41
N ALA A 204 -11.83 -3.22 -12.67
CA ALA A 204 -13.05 -3.94 -12.35
C ALA A 204 -14.20 -3.17 -13.01
N GLU A 205 -15.05 -3.85 -13.81
CA GLU A 205 -16.16 -3.19 -14.49
C GLU A 205 -17.19 -2.66 -13.50
N THR A 206 -17.40 -3.43 -12.43
CA THR A 206 -18.29 -3.08 -11.32
C THR A 206 -17.63 -3.41 -9.99
N MET A 207 -18.21 -2.94 -8.89
CA MET A 207 -17.76 -3.32 -7.55
C MET A 207 -17.87 -4.83 -7.31
N ALA A 208 -18.81 -5.52 -7.94
CA ALA A 208 -18.94 -6.98 -7.85
C ALA A 208 -17.76 -7.73 -8.48
N ASP A 209 -17.06 -7.13 -9.44
CA ASP A 209 -15.89 -7.71 -10.10
C ASP A 209 -14.58 -7.45 -9.32
N PHE A 210 -14.63 -6.59 -8.29
CA PHE A 210 -13.46 -6.20 -7.51
C PHE A 210 -12.71 -7.39 -6.91
N PRO A 211 -13.35 -8.41 -6.29
CA PRO A 211 -12.63 -9.52 -5.68
C PRO A 211 -11.73 -10.28 -6.67
N ASP A 212 -12.26 -10.57 -7.86
CA ASP A 212 -11.49 -11.25 -8.90
C ASP A 212 -10.39 -10.38 -9.51
N ALA A 213 -10.67 -9.10 -9.74
CA ALA A 213 -9.69 -8.14 -10.21
C ALA A 213 -8.56 -7.94 -9.19
N MET A 214 -8.87 -7.84 -7.89
CA MET A 214 -7.91 -7.73 -6.81
C MET A 214 -7.02 -8.96 -6.72
N ARG A 215 -7.59 -10.17 -6.78
CA ARG A 215 -6.83 -11.42 -6.78
C ARG A 215 -5.81 -11.45 -7.93
N ARG A 216 -6.25 -11.17 -9.16
CA ARG A 216 -5.37 -11.13 -10.34
C ARG A 216 -4.29 -10.07 -10.23
N LYS A 217 -4.65 -8.91 -9.69
CA LYS A 217 -3.72 -7.79 -9.49
C LYS A 217 -2.65 -8.13 -8.47
N LEU A 218 -3.03 -8.65 -7.31
CA LEU A 218 -2.11 -9.09 -6.26
C LEU A 218 -1.14 -10.16 -6.77
N LYS A 219 -1.64 -11.16 -7.50
CA LYS A 219 -0.78 -12.18 -8.12
C LYS A 219 0.29 -11.54 -8.99
N ARG A 220 -0.10 -10.61 -9.88
CA ARG A 220 0.82 -9.90 -10.76
C ARG A 220 1.85 -9.08 -9.97
N GLU A 221 1.46 -8.41 -8.92
CA GLU A 221 2.36 -7.60 -8.07
C GLU A 221 3.38 -8.46 -7.34
N ILE A 222 2.95 -9.58 -6.79
CA ILE A 222 3.82 -10.50 -6.05
C ILE A 222 4.80 -11.19 -6.99
N GLU A 223 4.34 -11.71 -8.13
CA GLU A 223 5.16 -12.43 -9.12
C GLU A 223 6.08 -11.51 -9.94
N HIS A 224 5.80 -10.19 -9.97
CA HIS A 224 6.57 -9.25 -10.79
C HIS A 224 8.02 -9.20 -10.34
N LYS A 225 8.88 -9.91 -11.08
CA LYS A 225 10.33 -9.83 -10.94
C LYS A 225 10.77 -8.62 -11.77
N PRO A 226 11.40 -7.59 -11.18
CA PRO A 226 12.00 -6.53 -11.99
C PRO A 226 12.99 -7.20 -12.96
N GLU A 227 12.85 -6.95 -14.25
CA GLU A 227 13.87 -7.35 -15.25
C GLU A 227 15.15 -6.53 -15.03
N VAL A 228 15.82 -6.76 -13.93
CA VAL A 228 17.17 -6.27 -13.69
C VAL A 228 18.09 -7.31 -14.31
N ALA A 229 18.40 -7.22 -15.56
CA ALA A 229 19.59 -7.80 -16.15
C ALA A 229 19.50 -8.21 -17.64
N ARG A 230 18.95 -7.35 -18.51
CA ARG A 230 19.23 -7.52 -19.95
C ARG A 230 20.02 -6.36 -20.58
N ALA A 231 20.46 -5.40 -19.78
CA ALA A 231 21.17 -4.21 -20.26
C ALA A 231 22.70 -4.27 -20.08
N LEU A 232 23.27 -5.42 -19.72
CA LEU A 232 24.73 -5.60 -19.60
C LEU A 232 25.20 -6.86 -20.36
N ARG A 233 24.81 -6.96 -21.63
CA ARG A 233 25.53 -7.84 -22.58
C ARG A 233 25.75 -7.11 -23.89
#